data_8d21183f9d1a8f66a2d6cc599e429d8a
#
_entry.id   8d21183f9d1a8f66a2d6cc599e429d8a
#
_cell.length_a   1.000
_cell.length_b   1.000
_cell.length_c   1.000
_cell.angle_alpha   90.00
_cell.angle_beta   90.00
_cell.angle_gamma   90.00
#
_symmetry.space_group_name_H-M   'P 1'
#
loop_
_entity.id
_entity.type
_entity.pdbx_description
1 polymer ?
#
loop_
_entity_poly.entity_id
_entity_poly.type
_entity_poly.pdbx_seq_one_letter_code
_entity_poly.pdbx_strand_id
1 'polypeptide(L)'
;LDIQKYDFTDTSFDLLMQKRIHRVLVICSNYDNYMLEEDGRIDEQIFNEYASLNLRYPPTFVQTDNEEDAFKILGEGNVDLVISMLSLKGTDVFGLAKRIKEKHASIPIVVLTYFSREVSLRLEGEDLSAIDYVFCWLGDASLILAIIKLIEDKMNADHDIENIGVQAI
;
A
#
# COMPACT_ATOMS: atom_id res chain seq x y z
N LEU A 1 -26.49 38.13 -18.01
CA LEU A 1 -25.30 37.47 -17.47
C LEU A 1 -25.75 36.32 -16.57
N ASP A 2 -25.97 35.15 -17.20
CA ASP A 2 -26.25 33.92 -16.48
C ASP A 2 -24.98 33.45 -15.76
N ILE A 3 -24.95 33.64 -14.44
CA ILE A 3 -24.01 32.99 -13.58
C ILE A 3 -24.51 31.55 -13.47
N GLN A 4 -23.90 30.63 -14.24
CA GLN A 4 -24.05 29.20 -14.00
C GLN A 4 -23.54 28.92 -12.57
N LYS A 5 -24.48 28.70 -11.67
CA LYS A 5 -24.20 28.11 -10.36
C LYS A 5 -23.64 26.73 -10.63
N TYR A 6 -22.34 26.58 -10.49
CA TYR A 6 -21.71 25.26 -10.37
C TYR A 6 -22.22 24.65 -9.08
N ASP A 7 -23.12 23.70 -9.22
CA ASP A 7 -23.65 22.93 -8.12
C ASP A 7 -22.61 21.85 -7.74
N PHE A 8 -21.76 22.17 -6.76
CA PHE A 8 -20.75 21.24 -6.24
C PHE A 8 -21.33 20.17 -5.30
N THR A 9 -22.65 20.02 -5.22
CA THR A 9 -23.31 19.23 -4.19
C THR A 9 -23.53 17.76 -4.53
N ASP A 10 -23.16 17.27 -5.71
CA ASP A 10 -23.52 15.90 -6.10
C ASP A 10 -22.40 15.08 -6.76
N THR A 11 -21.15 15.48 -6.60
CA THR A 11 -20.03 14.59 -6.92
C THR A 11 -19.79 13.74 -5.68
N SER A 12 -20.33 12.53 -5.66
CA SER A 12 -19.99 11.58 -4.59
C SER A 12 -18.48 11.44 -4.53
N PHE A 13 -17.92 11.46 -3.35
CA PHE A 13 -16.48 11.28 -3.11
C PHE A 13 -15.93 10.03 -3.81
N ASP A 14 -16.80 9.06 -4.09
CA ASP A 14 -16.54 7.83 -4.83
C ASP A 14 -16.22 8.08 -6.33
N LEU A 15 -16.67 9.17 -6.92
CA LEU A 15 -16.35 9.53 -8.31
C LEU A 15 -15.01 10.27 -8.43
N LEU A 16 -14.52 10.87 -7.35
CA LEU A 16 -13.24 11.58 -7.32
C LEU A 16 -12.04 10.64 -7.12
N MET A 17 -12.26 9.46 -6.53
CA MET A 17 -11.22 8.45 -6.30
C MET A 17 -11.48 7.22 -7.17
N GLN A 18 -11.06 7.29 -8.43
CA GLN A 18 -11.27 6.20 -9.39
C GLN A 18 -10.38 4.99 -9.12
N LYS A 19 -9.20 5.22 -8.54
CA LYS A 19 -8.26 4.15 -8.20
C LYS A 19 -8.22 3.94 -6.69
N ARG A 20 -8.52 2.72 -6.27
CA ARG A 20 -8.54 2.31 -4.87
C ARG A 20 -7.75 1.04 -4.67
N ILE A 21 -7.25 0.87 -3.46
CA ILE A 21 -6.61 -0.36 -3.04
C ILE A 21 -7.67 -1.28 -2.44
N HIS A 22 -7.90 -2.42 -3.09
CA HIS A 22 -8.88 -3.42 -2.67
C HIS A 22 -8.24 -4.60 -1.95
N ARG A 23 -7.05 -5.00 -2.36
CA ARG A 23 -6.35 -6.16 -1.80
C ARG A 23 -4.88 -5.86 -1.57
N VAL A 24 -4.45 -6.06 -0.33
CA VAL A 24 -3.07 -5.84 0.13
C VAL A 24 -2.44 -7.19 0.45
N LEU A 25 -1.30 -7.47 -0.16
CA LEU A 25 -0.45 -8.59 0.23
C LEU A 25 0.54 -8.12 1.30
N VAL A 26 0.51 -8.74 2.46
CA VAL A 26 1.43 -8.48 3.57
C VAL A 26 2.41 -9.65 3.67
N ILE A 27 3.70 -9.35 3.47
CA ILE A 27 4.78 -10.34 3.60
C ILE A 27 5.49 -10.07 4.92
N CYS A 28 5.24 -10.94 5.91
CA CYS A 28 5.79 -10.78 7.24
C CYS A 28 5.94 -12.14 7.93
N SER A 29 6.80 -12.21 8.93
CA SER A 29 6.92 -13.41 9.74
C SER A 29 5.67 -13.63 10.61
N ASN A 30 5.47 -14.87 11.09
CA ASN A 30 4.38 -15.15 12.03
C ASN A 30 4.48 -14.33 13.32
N TYR A 31 5.69 -13.97 13.73
CA TYR A 31 5.90 -13.10 14.88
C TYR A 31 5.46 -11.66 14.60
N ASP A 32 5.83 -11.13 13.44
CA ASP A 32 5.42 -9.78 13.04
C ASP A 32 3.90 -9.71 12.85
N ASN A 33 3.29 -10.78 12.38
CA ASN A 33 1.86 -10.89 12.31
C ASN A 33 1.18 -10.80 13.68
N TYR A 34 1.70 -11.53 14.65
CA TYR A 34 1.20 -11.47 16.01
C TYR A 34 1.29 -10.05 16.59
N MET A 35 2.39 -9.35 16.32
CA MET A 35 2.56 -7.95 16.74
C MET A 35 1.58 -7.00 16.02
N LEU A 36 1.26 -7.29 14.76
CA LEU A 36 0.23 -6.56 14.02
C LEU A 36 -1.19 -6.79 14.58
N GLU A 37 -1.42 -7.91 15.25
CA GLU A 37 -2.71 -8.28 15.86
C GLU A 37 -2.83 -7.88 17.34
N GLU A 38 -1.74 -7.44 17.99
CA GLU A 38 -1.72 -7.18 19.43
C GLU A 38 -2.66 -6.04 19.85
N ASP A 39 -2.86 -5.04 19.01
CA ASP A 39 -3.81 -3.93 19.23
C ASP A 39 -5.21 -4.17 18.62
N GLY A 40 -5.53 -5.40 18.29
CA GLY A 40 -6.70 -5.78 17.52
C GLY A 40 -6.33 -6.05 16.07
N ARG A 41 -7.13 -6.87 15.40
CA ARG A 41 -6.87 -7.25 14.01
C ARG A 41 -6.81 -6.00 13.12
N ILE A 42 -5.77 -5.89 12.33
CA ILE A 42 -5.59 -4.75 11.40
C ILE A 42 -6.82 -4.56 10.51
N ASP A 43 -7.39 -5.64 10.02
CA ASP A 43 -8.60 -5.62 9.22
C ASP A 43 -9.80 -4.99 9.96
N GLU A 44 -9.97 -5.26 11.26
CA GLU A 44 -11.02 -4.65 12.08
C GLU A 44 -10.78 -3.16 12.32
N GLN A 45 -9.55 -2.77 12.62
CA GLN A 45 -9.21 -1.37 12.84
C GLN A 45 -9.40 -0.54 11.55
N ILE A 46 -8.95 -1.07 10.41
CA ILE A 46 -9.13 -0.42 9.12
C ILE A 46 -10.61 -0.38 8.75
N PHE A 47 -11.38 -1.45 9.01
CA PHE A 47 -12.82 -1.44 8.80
C PHE A 47 -13.51 -0.34 9.61
N ASN A 48 -13.16 -0.19 10.88
CA ASN A 48 -13.73 0.84 11.76
C ASN A 48 -13.38 2.26 11.27
N GLU A 49 -12.15 2.49 10.81
CA GLU A 49 -11.74 3.76 10.22
C GLU A 49 -12.49 4.07 8.92
N TYR A 50 -12.64 3.10 8.03
CA TYR A 50 -13.43 3.25 6.81
C TYR A 50 -14.90 3.54 7.10
N ALA A 51 -15.48 2.87 8.11
CA ALA A 51 -16.85 3.12 8.55
C ALA A 51 -17.00 4.52 9.15
N SER A 52 -16.05 4.99 9.96
CA SER A 52 -16.08 6.32 10.56
C SER A 52 -15.99 7.44 9.53
N LEU A 53 -15.28 7.20 8.41
CA LEU A 53 -15.12 8.13 7.29
C LEU A 53 -16.20 7.97 6.20
N ASN A 54 -17.22 7.14 6.41
CA ASN A 54 -18.24 6.77 5.42
C ASN A 54 -17.64 6.21 4.10
N LEU A 55 -16.49 5.57 4.17
CA LEU A 55 -15.87 4.89 3.04
C LEU A 55 -16.44 3.48 2.92
N ARG A 56 -16.89 3.08 1.72
CA ARG A 56 -17.71 1.87 1.56
C ARG A 56 -16.94 0.56 1.45
N TYR A 57 -15.67 0.59 1.05
CA TYR A 57 -14.93 -0.62 0.68
C TYR A 57 -13.56 -0.65 1.34
N PRO A 58 -13.45 -1.20 2.56
CA PRO A 58 -12.15 -1.42 3.18
C PRO A 58 -11.36 -2.46 2.38
N PRO A 59 -10.03 -2.32 2.28
CA PRO A 59 -9.20 -3.32 1.64
C PRO A 59 -9.18 -4.63 2.41
N THR A 60 -8.98 -5.73 1.70
CA THR A 60 -8.72 -7.03 2.29
C THR A 60 -7.22 -7.27 2.39
N PHE A 61 -6.78 -7.91 3.48
CA PHE A 61 -5.38 -8.25 3.72
C PHE A 61 -5.18 -9.74 3.55
N VAL A 62 -4.18 -10.10 2.74
CA VAL A 62 -3.71 -11.49 2.60
C VAL A 62 -2.27 -11.53 3.04
N GLN A 63 -1.93 -12.50 3.86
CA GLN A 63 -0.64 -12.58 4.50
C GLN A 63 0.11 -13.83 4.09
N THR A 64 1.43 -13.72 3.97
CA THR A 64 2.35 -14.84 3.81
C THR A 64 3.69 -14.54 4.48
N ASP A 65 4.41 -15.58 4.84
CA ASP A 65 5.76 -15.50 5.41
C ASP A 65 6.86 -15.97 4.44
N ASN A 66 6.49 -16.35 3.22
CA ASN A 66 7.43 -16.90 2.26
C ASN A 66 7.19 -16.39 0.83
N GLU A 67 8.25 -16.48 0.04
CA GLU A 67 8.27 -15.99 -1.35
C GLU A 67 7.36 -16.80 -2.29
N GLU A 68 7.31 -18.13 -2.13
CA GLU A 68 6.55 -19.00 -3.00
C GLU A 68 5.05 -18.70 -2.95
N ASP A 69 4.51 -18.59 -1.73
CA ASP A 69 3.11 -18.22 -1.53
C ASP A 69 2.82 -16.77 -1.96
N ALA A 70 3.79 -15.86 -1.77
CA ALA A 70 3.65 -14.49 -2.26
C ALA A 70 3.44 -14.45 -3.78
N PHE A 71 4.24 -15.18 -4.55
CA PHE A 71 4.08 -15.25 -6.00
C PHE A 71 2.81 -15.97 -6.42
N LYS A 72 2.37 -16.97 -5.67
CA LYS A 72 1.08 -17.63 -5.92
C LYS A 72 -0.08 -16.65 -5.76
N ILE A 73 -0.10 -15.88 -4.67
CA ILE A 73 -1.13 -14.87 -4.41
C ILE A 73 -1.09 -13.76 -5.46
N LEU A 74 0.09 -13.28 -5.83
CA LEU A 74 0.26 -12.29 -6.90
C LEU A 74 -0.22 -12.82 -8.27
N GLY A 75 -0.03 -14.11 -8.54
CA GLY A 75 -0.48 -14.78 -9.76
C GLY A 75 -2.01 -14.87 -9.88
N GLU A 76 -2.76 -14.76 -8.78
CA GLU A 76 -4.22 -14.68 -8.79
C GLU A 76 -4.74 -13.37 -9.40
N GLY A 77 -3.90 -12.33 -9.50
CA GLY A 77 -4.17 -11.13 -10.29
C GLY A 77 -4.98 -10.04 -9.61
N ASN A 78 -5.19 -10.08 -8.30
CA ASN A 78 -6.05 -9.12 -7.58
C ASN A 78 -5.32 -8.34 -6.48
N VAL A 79 -3.99 -8.28 -6.50
CA VAL A 79 -3.22 -7.53 -5.50
C VAL A 79 -2.92 -6.13 -6.00
N ASP A 80 -3.27 -5.13 -5.22
CA ASP A 80 -3.10 -3.71 -5.54
C ASP A 80 -1.90 -3.06 -4.84
N LEU A 81 -1.45 -3.66 -3.75
CA LEU A 81 -0.35 -3.17 -2.93
C LEU A 81 0.36 -4.34 -2.25
N VAL A 82 1.69 -4.29 -2.24
CA VAL A 82 2.53 -5.20 -1.44
C VAL A 82 3.15 -4.42 -0.28
N ILE A 83 2.98 -4.90 0.94
CA ILE A 83 3.65 -4.42 2.13
C ILE A 83 4.55 -5.55 2.63
N SER A 84 5.85 -5.31 2.72
CA SER A 84 6.81 -6.29 3.22
C SER A 84 7.55 -5.77 4.43
N MET A 85 7.71 -6.62 5.43
CA MET A 85 8.66 -6.34 6.52
C MET A 85 10.09 -6.51 6.03
N LEU A 86 10.99 -5.62 6.44
CA LEU A 86 12.41 -5.69 6.06
C LEU A 86 13.10 -6.93 6.63
N SER A 87 12.70 -7.36 7.81
CA SER A 87 13.31 -8.46 8.55
C SER A 87 12.54 -9.76 8.32
N LEU A 88 12.71 -10.40 7.16
CA LEU A 88 12.20 -11.73 6.88
C LEU A 88 13.33 -12.76 7.04
N LYS A 89 13.14 -13.78 7.88
CA LYS A 89 14.12 -14.85 8.07
C LYS A 89 14.44 -15.54 6.75
N GLY A 90 15.71 -15.44 6.32
CA GLY A 90 16.21 -16.17 5.15
C GLY A 90 15.77 -15.60 3.79
N THR A 91 15.06 -14.46 3.76
CA THR A 91 14.62 -13.83 2.53
C THR A 91 15.31 -12.49 2.35
N ASP A 92 15.92 -12.30 1.18
CA ASP A 92 16.39 -11.01 0.72
C ASP A 92 15.20 -10.19 0.20
N VAL A 93 14.72 -9.25 1.00
CA VAL A 93 13.54 -8.43 0.69
C VAL A 93 13.79 -7.54 -0.53
N PHE A 94 15.02 -7.06 -0.74
CA PHE A 94 15.35 -6.21 -1.90
C PHE A 94 15.33 -7.03 -3.20
N GLY A 95 15.91 -8.22 -3.17
CA GLY A 95 15.85 -9.16 -4.29
C GLY A 95 14.42 -9.62 -4.56
N LEU A 96 13.63 -9.89 -3.53
CA LEU A 96 12.20 -10.23 -3.66
C LEU A 96 11.42 -9.09 -4.32
N ALA A 97 11.62 -7.86 -3.90
CA ALA A 97 10.97 -6.69 -4.50
C ALA A 97 11.29 -6.55 -6.00
N LYS A 98 12.55 -6.77 -6.40
CA LYS A 98 12.94 -6.78 -7.82
C LYS A 98 12.21 -7.86 -8.61
N ARG A 99 12.17 -9.09 -8.11
CA ARG A 99 11.48 -10.20 -8.76
C ARG A 99 9.97 -9.96 -8.88
N ILE A 100 9.37 -9.33 -7.88
CA ILE A 100 7.96 -8.93 -7.94
C ILE A 100 7.77 -7.86 -9.03
N LYS A 101 8.59 -6.82 -9.07
CA LYS A 101 8.49 -5.75 -10.08
C LYS A 101 8.73 -6.24 -11.51
N GLU A 102 9.57 -7.24 -11.72
CA GLU A 102 9.80 -7.85 -13.03
C GLU A 102 8.52 -8.48 -13.61
N LYS A 103 7.69 -9.08 -12.76
CA LYS A 103 6.44 -9.75 -13.16
C LYS A 103 5.20 -8.87 -13.01
N HIS A 104 5.21 -7.96 -12.06
CA HIS A 104 4.09 -7.12 -11.65
C HIS A 104 4.54 -5.67 -11.48
N ALA A 105 5.01 -5.03 -12.56
CA ALA A 105 5.64 -3.72 -12.55
C ALA A 105 4.73 -2.58 -11.99
N SER A 106 3.42 -2.72 -12.15
CA SER A 106 2.45 -1.70 -11.72
C SER A 106 2.08 -1.76 -10.24
N ILE A 107 2.40 -2.86 -9.54
CA ILE A 107 2.03 -3.01 -8.13
C ILE A 107 3.03 -2.24 -7.25
N PRO A 108 2.60 -1.25 -6.45
CA PRO A 108 3.46 -0.57 -5.50
C PRO A 108 3.98 -1.53 -4.43
N ILE A 109 5.24 -1.35 -4.05
CA ILE A 109 5.90 -2.12 -2.98
C ILE A 109 6.35 -1.16 -1.89
N VAL A 110 5.85 -1.39 -0.68
CA VAL A 110 6.20 -0.66 0.52
C VAL A 110 6.93 -1.60 1.48
N VAL A 111 8.04 -1.13 2.02
CA VAL A 111 8.79 -1.86 3.04
C VAL A 111 8.59 -1.20 4.39
N LEU A 112 8.25 -1.99 5.39
CA LEU A 112 8.17 -1.58 6.77
C LEU A 112 9.39 -2.08 7.53
N THR A 113 9.93 -1.24 8.38
CA THR A 113 11.10 -1.56 9.19
C THR A 113 10.95 -1.05 10.60
N TYR A 114 11.48 -1.79 11.57
CA TYR A 114 11.62 -1.27 12.92
C TYR A 114 12.71 -0.20 12.94
N PHE A 115 12.46 0.88 13.68
CA PHE A 115 13.46 1.91 13.83
C PHE A 115 14.66 1.34 14.58
N SER A 116 15.76 1.13 13.88
CA SER A 116 17.06 0.90 14.48
C SER A 116 18.14 1.59 13.67
N ARG A 117 19.19 2.02 14.35
CA ARG A 117 20.37 2.60 13.71
C ARG A 117 21.01 1.64 12.69
N GLU A 118 20.85 0.33 12.93
CA GLU A 118 21.31 -0.73 12.03
C GLU A 118 20.55 -0.74 10.70
N VAL A 119 19.30 -0.32 10.68
CA VAL A 119 18.49 -0.29 9.47
C VAL A 119 19.00 0.76 8.48
N SER A 120 19.36 1.94 8.95
CA SER A 120 19.95 2.98 8.10
C SER A 120 21.25 2.48 7.44
N LEU A 121 22.06 1.75 8.18
CA LEU A 121 23.30 1.16 7.67
C LEU A 121 23.05 0.00 6.68
N ARG A 122 21.96 -0.78 6.88
CA ARG A 122 21.56 -1.83 5.94
C ARG A 122 21.01 -1.29 4.63
N LEU A 123 20.34 -0.13 4.67
CA LEU A 123 19.80 0.53 3.49
C LEU A 123 20.90 1.22 2.66
N GLU A 124 22.01 1.61 3.31
CA GLU A 124 23.18 2.16 2.63
C GLU A 124 23.89 1.05 1.83
N GLY A 125 23.76 1.07 0.53
CA GLY A 125 24.39 0.10 -0.38
C GLY A 125 23.45 -0.93 -0.98
N GLU A 126 22.19 -0.96 -0.56
CA GLU A 126 21.17 -1.81 -1.19
C GLU A 126 20.50 -1.09 -2.38
N ASP A 127 20.09 -1.86 -3.36
CA ASP A 127 19.34 -1.33 -4.50
C ASP A 127 17.85 -1.22 -4.15
N LEU A 128 17.40 -0.01 -3.85
CA LEU A 128 16.02 0.33 -3.50
C LEU A 128 15.13 0.63 -4.71
N SER A 129 15.62 0.45 -5.94
CA SER A 129 14.91 0.85 -7.16
C SER A 129 13.54 0.18 -7.34
N ALA A 130 13.35 -1.02 -6.80
CA ALA A 130 12.09 -1.75 -6.86
C ALA A 130 11.12 -1.42 -5.70
N ILE A 131 11.56 -0.63 -4.73
CA ILE A 131 10.78 -0.27 -3.54
C ILE A 131 10.27 1.16 -3.72
N ASP A 132 8.96 1.35 -3.64
CA ASP A 132 8.34 2.66 -3.79
C ASP A 132 8.47 3.51 -2.53
N TYR A 133 8.31 2.90 -1.36
CA TYR A 133 8.44 3.58 -0.06
C TYR A 133 9.01 2.67 1.01
N VAL A 134 9.75 3.28 1.93
CA VAL A 134 10.19 2.65 3.18
C VAL A 134 9.66 3.46 4.35
N PHE A 135 8.96 2.82 5.28
CA PHE A 135 8.43 3.45 6.49
C PHE A 135 8.95 2.76 7.74
N CYS A 136 9.17 3.56 8.77
CA CYS A 136 9.40 3.04 10.11
C CYS A 136 8.06 2.67 10.75
N TRP A 137 7.95 1.43 11.21
CA TRP A 137 6.74 0.90 11.84
C TRP A 137 6.98 0.61 13.31
N LEU A 138 6.14 1.17 14.17
CA LEU A 138 6.21 1.06 15.63
C LEU A 138 5.08 0.20 16.22
N GLY A 139 4.40 -0.58 15.37
CA GLY A 139 3.28 -1.43 15.80
C GLY A 139 1.90 -0.76 15.69
N ASP A 140 1.80 0.41 15.08
CA ASP A 140 0.54 1.14 14.95
C ASP A 140 -0.15 0.85 13.61
N ALA A 141 -1.36 0.29 13.66
CA ALA A 141 -2.18 0.01 12.47
C ALA A 141 -2.62 1.29 11.73
N SER A 142 -2.65 2.45 12.38
CA SER A 142 -2.96 3.73 11.74
C SER A 142 -1.94 4.10 10.66
N LEU A 143 -0.69 3.66 10.79
CA LEU A 143 0.33 3.84 9.76
C LEU A 143 -0.04 3.09 8.48
N ILE A 144 -0.54 1.87 8.58
CA ILE A 144 -0.95 1.08 7.41
C ILE A 144 -2.10 1.76 6.67
N LEU A 145 -3.07 2.30 7.39
CA LEU A 145 -4.14 3.10 6.80
C LEU A 145 -3.60 4.35 6.10
N ALA A 146 -2.66 5.06 6.73
CA ALA A 146 -2.02 6.24 6.14
C ALA A 146 -1.24 5.89 4.86
N ILE A 147 -0.55 4.75 4.84
CA ILE A 147 0.16 4.23 3.67
C ILE A 147 -0.83 3.95 2.53
N ILE A 148 -1.93 3.26 2.81
CA ILE A 148 -2.95 2.95 1.81
C ILE A 148 -3.50 4.24 1.18
N LYS A 149 -3.86 5.21 2.00
CA LYS A 149 -4.34 6.51 1.52
C LYS A 149 -3.30 7.27 0.69
N LEU A 150 -2.04 7.27 1.12
CA LEU A 150 -0.94 7.89 0.38
C LEU A 150 -0.77 7.28 -1.01
N ILE A 151 -0.82 5.96 -1.10
CA ILE A 151 -0.69 5.24 -2.38
C ILE A 151 -1.91 5.52 -3.28
N GLU A 152 -3.12 5.48 -2.72
CA GLU A 152 -4.34 5.83 -3.46
C GLU A 152 -4.29 7.26 -4.01
N ASP A 153 -3.89 8.23 -3.20
CA ASP A 153 -3.75 9.63 -3.60
C ASP A 153 -2.75 9.79 -4.74
N LYS A 154 -1.61 9.10 -4.66
CA LYS A 154 -0.60 9.10 -5.72
C LYS A 154 -1.12 8.48 -7.01
N MET A 155 -1.78 7.32 -6.94
CA MET A 155 -2.36 6.64 -8.11
C MET A 155 -3.42 7.52 -8.80
N ASN A 156 -4.23 8.24 -8.04
CA ASN A 156 -5.24 9.15 -8.56
C ASN A 156 -4.61 10.43 -9.13
N ALA A 157 -3.60 11.00 -8.50
CA ALA A 157 -2.88 12.16 -8.99
C ALA A 157 -2.15 11.86 -10.32
N ASP A 158 -1.49 10.72 -10.43
CA ASP A 158 -0.83 10.28 -11.67
C ASP A 158 -1.85 10.08 -12.80
N HIS A 159 -3.00 9.49 -12.50
CA HIS A 159 -4.09 9.33 -13.46
C HIS A 159 -4.66 10.68 -13.94
N ASP A 160 -4.83 11.64 -13.05
CA ASP A 160 -5.34 12.97 -13.38
C ASP A 160 -4.33 13.76 -14.22
N ILE A 161 -3.04 13.65 -13.93
CA ILE A 161 -1.97 14.29 -14.72
C ILE A 161 -1.94 13.71 -16.15
N GLU A 162 -2.03 12.40 -16.31
CA GLU A 162 -2.08 11.76 -17.62
C GLU A 162 -3.28 12.22 -18.44
N ASN A 163 -4.45 12.41 -17.81
CA ASN A 163 -5.66 12.86 -18.49
C ASN A 163 -5.70 14.38 -18.75
N ILE A 164 -5.15 15.21 -17.87
CA ILE A 164 -5.11 16.67 -18.00
C ILE A 164 -3.94 17.12 -18.88
N GLY A 165 -2.81 16.42 -18.84
CA GLY A 165 -1.61 16.73 -19.63
C GLY A 165 -1.82 16.67 -21.15
N VAL A 166 -2.84 15.98 -21.62
CA VAL A 166 -3.21 15.89 -23.05
C VAL A 166 -4.03 17.11 -23.53
N GLN A 167 -4.55 17.93 -22.62
CA GLN A 167 -5.39 19.10 -22.96
C GLN A 167 -4.63 20.43 -22.94
N ALA A 168 -3.34 20.44 -22.58
CA ALA A 168 -2.54 21.67 -22.43
C ALA A 168 -1.57 21.93 -23.60
N ILE A 169 -1.83 21.39 -24.80
CA ILE A 169 -1.09 21.69 -26.04
C ILE A 169 -1.99 22.42 -27.03
#